data_4bcd4031f829a7050a40679d7c9caa0d
#
_entry.id   4bcd4031f829a7050a40679d7c9caa0d
#
_cell.length_a   1.000
_cell.length_b   1.000
_cell.length_c   1.000
_cell.angle_alpha   90.00
_cell.angle_beta   90.00
_cell.angle_gamma   90.00
#
_symmetry.space_group_name_H-M   'P 1'
#
loop_
_entity.id
_entity.type
_entity.pdbx_description
1 polymer ?
#
loop_
_entity_poly.entity_id
_entity_poly.type
_entity_poly.pdbx_seq_one_letter_code
_entity_poly.pdbx_strand_id
1 'polypeptide(L)'
;SELINRAHSYELYVETVKRLRERAPKAEIVSHLINGLPGETHEMMVENVRRCVTDNEIDGIKLHLLHLMTNTRMQRDYHEGRLQLMSQEEYVKGRLKLLSQEEYVSIICDQLEIIPKDIVIHRITGDAPRDMLIGPMWSLNKWEVLNAIDKEMERRDSWQGCKVVSKKEEKA
;
A
#
# COMPACT_ATOMS: atom_id res chain seq x y z
N SER A 1 -3.05 -5.65 13.78
CA SER A 1 -2.30 -4.44 14.12
C SER A 1 -1.32 -4.62 15.29
N GLU A 2 -1.42 -5.64 16.13
CA GLU A 2 -0.42 -5.93 17.17
C GLU A 2 0.96 -6.27 16.57
N LEU A 3 0.99 -7.00 15.44
CA LEU A 3 2.22 -7.38 14.74
C LEU A 3 3.07 -6.19 14.30
N ILE A 4 2.45 -5.08 13.91
CA ILE A 4 3.14 -3.87 13.44
C ILE A 4 3.14 -2.74 14.47
N ASN A 5 2.66 -3.00 15.69
CA ASN A 5 2.55 -2.02 16.78
C ASN A 5 1.87 -0.71 16.31
N ARG A 6 0.80 -0.83 15.53
CA ARG A 6 0.01 0.31 15.08
C ARG A 6 -0.80 0.87 16.25
N ALA A 7 -0.56 2.10 16.62
CA ALA A 7 -1.14 2.74 17.80
C ALA A 7 -2.62 3.14 17.66
N HIS A 8 -3.24 2.96 16.49
CA HIS A 8 -4.63 3.35 16.23
C HIS A 8 -5.35 2.35 15.33
N SER A 9 -6.68 2.32 15.45
CA SER A 9 -7.56 1.50 14.61
C SER A 9 -7.92 2.22 13.30
N TYR A 10 -8.54 1.49 12.37
CA TYR A 10 -9.07 2.06 11.14
C TYR A 10 -10.22 3.04 11.41
N GLU A 11 -11.08 2.73 12.39
CA GLU A 11 -12.21 3.58 12.80
C GLU A 11 -11.72 4.94 13.30
N LEU A 12 -10.65 4.96 14.08
CA LEU A 12 -10.04 6.22 14.56
C LEU A 12 -9.45 7.03 13.39
N TYR A 13 -8.89 6.37 12.38
CA TYR A 13 -8.43 7.03 11.16
C TYR A 13 -9.61 7.70 10.42
N VAL A 14 -10.70 6.97 10.19
CA VAL A 14 -11.93 7.50 9.52
C VAL A 14 -12.48 8.69 10.27
N GLU A 15 -12.63 8.58 11.60
CA GLU A 15 -13.10 9.69 12.45
C GLU A 15 -12.16 10.90 12.35
N THR A 16 -10.85 10.67 12.32
CA THR A 16 -9.86 11.75 12.23
C THR A 16 -9.98 12.49 10.90
N VAL A 17 -10.11 11.79 9.78
CA VAL A 17 -10.31 12.42 8.45
C VAL A 17 -11.58 13.27 8.45
N LYS A 18 -12.69 12.73 8.94
CA LYS A 18 -13.95 13.45 9.06
C LYS A 18 -13.81 14.73 9.89
N ARG A 19 -13.21 14.65 11.06
CA ARG A 19 -12.96 15.81 11.94
C ARG A 19 -12.05 16.85 11.30
N LEU A 20 -11.05 16.42 10.50
CA LEU A 20 -10.19 17.34 9.76
C LEU A 20 -10.98 18.08 8.68
N ARG A 21 -11.84 17.39 7.93
CA ARG A 21 -12.72 18.04 6.93
C ARG A 21 -13.64 19.08 7.56
N GLU A 22 -14.23 18.76 8.70
CA GLU A 22 -15.12 19.68 9.42
C GLU A 22 -14.37 20.94 9.93
N ARG A 23 -13.16 20.77 10.46
CA ARG A 23 -12.42 21.86 11.12
C ARG A 23 -11.49 22.63 10.21
N ALA A 24 -10.98 21.97 9.18
CA ALA A 24 -10.01 22.52 8.23
C ALA A 24 -10.37 22.09 6.80
N PRO A 25 -11.50 22.54 6.22
CA PRO A 25 -12.01 22.05 4.93
C PRO A 25 -11.08 22.33 3.75
N LYS A 26 -10.12 23.24 3.90
CA LYS A 26 -9.11 23.57 2.87
C LYS A 26 -7.78 22.82 3.07
N ALA A 27 -7.64 22.02 4.11
CA ALA A 27 -6.43 21.23 4.32
C ALA A 27 -6.38 20.08 3.33
N GLU A 28 -5.22 19.87 2.71
CA GLU A 28 -4.96 18.70 1.89
C GLU A 28 -4.74 17.47 2.79
N ILE A 29 -5.55 16.45 2.62
CA ILE A 29 -5.48 15.20 3.39
C ILE A 29 -4.90 14.12 2.49
N VAL A 30 -3.69 13.66 2.84
CA VAL A 30 -2.97 12.61 2.10
C VAL A 30 -2.83 11.37 2.95
N SER A 31 -3.40 10.26 2.51
CA SER A 31 -3.31 8.98 3.21
C SER A 31 -2.07 8.20 2.82
N HIS A 32 -1.44 7.55 3.80
CA HIS A 32 -0.29 6.68 3.60
C HIS A 32 -0.68 5.23 3.83
N LEU A 33 -0.52 4.38 2.81
CA LEU A 33 -0.69 2.94 2.91
C LEU A 33 0.64 2.24 2.66
N ILE A 34 0.84 1.12 3.37
CA ILE A 34 2.03 0.28 3.22
C ILE A 34 1.56 -1.09 2.75
N ASN A 35 2.04 -1.52 1.60
CA ASN A 35 1.80 -2.85 1.04
C ASN A 35 2.82 -3.86 1.55
N GLY A 36 2.40 -5.10 1.76
CA GLY A 36 3.26 -6.21 2.15
C GLY A 36 3.47 -6.31 3.67
N LEU A 37 2.51 -5.87 4.47
CA LEU A 37 2.53 -6.12 5.91
C LEU A 37 2.39 -7.63 6.19
N PRO A 38 2.93 -8.12 7.35
CA PRO A 38 2.82 -9.54 7.69
C PRO A 38 1.38 -10.03 7.64
N GLY A 39 1.12 -11.08 6.87
CA GLY A 39 -0.20 -11.69 6.72
C GLY A 39 -1.15 -11.01 5.73
N GLU A 40 -0.71 -9.97 5.02
CA GLU A 40 -1.53 -9.37 3.96
C GLU A 40 -1.51 -10.20 2.68
N THR A 41 -2.69 -10.41 2.09
CA THR A 41 -2.85 -10.94 0.74
C THR A 41 -2.87 -9.82 -0.29
N HIS A 42 -2.73 -10.16 -1.58
CA HIS A 42 -2.91 -9.23 -2.68
C HIS A 42 -4.28 -8.53 -2.59
N GLU A 43 -5.35 -9.33 -2.42
CA GLU A 43 -6.73 -8.84 -2.32
C GLU A 43 -6.91 -7.90 -1.11
N MET A 44 -6.29 -8.22 0.04
CA MET A 44 -6.35 -7.36 1.22
C MET A 44 -5.68 -6.01 0.97
N MET A 45 -4.53 -5.99 0.28
CA MET A 45 -3.83 -4.74 -0.05
C MET A 45 -4.65 -3.87 -1.00
N VAL A 46 -5.30 -4.47 -2.00
CA VAL A 46 -6.22 -3.76 -2.92
C VAL A 46 -7.45 -3.26 -2.17
N GLU A 47 -8.05 -4.08 -1.31
CA GLU A 47 -9.23 -3.70 -0.51
C GLU A 47 -8.92 -2.58 0.49
N ASN A 48 -7.73 -2.55 1.08
CA ASN A 48 -7.29 -1.45 1.94
C ASN A 48 -7.30 -0.10 1.20
N VAL A 49 -6.85 -0.08 -0.06
CA VAL A 49 -6.93 1.12 -0.91
C VAL A 49 -8.39 1.45 -1.23
N ARG A 50 -9.21 0.48 -1.63
CA ARG A 50 -10.64 0.67 -1.91
C ARG A 50 -11.33 1.36 -0.74
N ARG A 51 -11.22 0.79 0.46
CA ARG A 51 -11.80 1.37 1.69
C ARG A 51 -11.26 2.78 1.95
N CYS A 52 -9.95 2.99 1.76
CA CYS A 52 -9.35 4.29 1.98
C CYS A 52 -9.97 5.38 1.11
N VAL A 53 -10.21 5.10 -0.18
CA VAL A 53 -10.73 6.08 -1.14
C VAL A 53 -12.26 6.18 -1.19
N THR A 54 -12.99 5.15 -0.70
CA THR A 54 -14.46 5.16 -0.68
C THR A 54 -15.05 5.65 0.63
N ASP A 55 -14.39 5.34 1.76
CA ASP A 55 -14.90 5.63 3.10
C ASP A 55 -14.46 7.01 3.60
N ASN A 56 -13.53 7.67 2.89
CA ASN A 56 -12.88 8.88 3.38
C ASN A 56 -12.79 9.96 2.30
N GLU A 57 -12.95 11.21 2.71
CA GLU A 57 -12.75 12.39 1.86
C GLU A 57 -11.26 12.80 1.89
N ILE A 58 -10.42 12.09 1.14
CA ILE A 58 -8.99 12.38 0.99
C ILE A 58 -8.71 13.04 -0.37
N ASP A 59 -7.67 13.86 -0.42
CA ASP A 59 -7.24 14.54 -1.66
C ASP A 59 -6.10 13.78 -2.33
N GLY A 60 -5.35 13.00 -1.56
CA GLY A 60 -4.20 12.28 -2.09
C GLY A 60 -3.89 10.99 -1.36
N ILE A 61 -3.05 10.19 -2.01
CA ILE A 61 -2.61 8.90 -1.48
C ILE A 61 -1.11 8.68 -1.74
N LYS A 62 -0.45 8.01 -0.79
CA LYS A 62 0.90 7.48 -0.94
C LYS A 62 0.86 5.97 -0.73
N LEU A 63 1.30 5.24 -1.73
CA LEU A 63 1.45 3.79 -1.68
C LEU A 63 2.92 3.46 -1.42
N HIS A 64 3.18 2.80 -0.32
CA HIS A 64 4.52 2.40 0.09
C HIS A 64 4.66 0.89 0.10
N LEU A 65 5.89 0.43 -0.07
CA LEU A 65 6.30 -0.94 0.18
C LEU A 65 6.80 -1.07 1.61
N LEU A 66 6.52 -2.19 2.25
CA LEU A 66 7.18 -2.53 3.51
C LEU A 66 8.68 -2.75 3.28
N HIS A 67 9.50 -1.99 3.99
CA HIS A 67 10.95 -2.16 4.04
C HIS A 67 11.36 -2.80 5.37
N LEU A 68 12.06 -3.92 5.30
CA LEU A 68 12.72 -4.50 6.47
C LEU A 68 14.04 -3.76 6.69
N MET A 69 14.14 -3.08 7.82
CA MET A 69 15.24 -2.18 8.15
C MET A 69 16.07 -2.72 9.32
N THR A 70 17.39 -2.41 9.33
CA THR A 70 18.26 -2.67 10.47
C THR A 70 17.83 -1.87 11.71
N ASN A 71 18.21 -2.34 12.90
CA ASN A 71 17.90 -1.71 14.19
C ASN A 71 16.40 -1.59 14.52
N THR A 72 15.56 -2.42 13.91
CA THR A 72 14.11 -2.48 14.19
C THR A 72 13.74 -3.74 14.97
N ARG A 73 12.56 -3.70 15.64
CA ARG A 73 11.99 -4.92 16.23
C ARG A 73 11.72 -5.97 15.16
N MET A 74 11.25 -5.55 13.99
CA MET A 74 10.94 -6.43 12.86
C MET A 74 12.19 -7.19 12.38
N GLN A 75 13.38 -6.56 12.37
CA GLN A 75 14.65 -7.24 12.10
C GLN A 75 14.91 -8.36 13.12
N ARG A 76 14.73 -8.09 14.42
CA ARG A 76 14.94 -9.10 15.46
C ARG A 76 13.98 -10.28 15.28
N ASP A 77 12.70 -9.99 15.04
CA ASP A 77 11.68 -11.00 14.82
C ASP A 77 11.97 -11.85 13.57
N TYR A 78 12.55 -11.23 12.54
CA TYR A 78 13.03 -11.91 11.34
C TYR A 78 14.22 -12.84 11.63
N HIS A 79 15.27 -12.36 12.32
CA HIS A 79 16.44 -13.16 12.66
C HIS A 79 16.14 -14.31 13.63
N GLU A 80 15.19 -14.13 14.52
CA GLU A 80 14.76 -15.16 15.47
C GLU A 80 13.72 -16.13 14.87
N GLY A 81 13.44 -16.03 13.58
CA GLY A 81 12.50 -16.90 12.86
C GLY A 81 11.04 -16.71 13.23
N ARG A 82 10.70 -15.65 13.98
CA ARG A 82 9.32 -15.26 14.26
C ARG A 82 8.66 -14.62 13.03
N LEU A 83 9.49 -14.00 12.17
CA LEU A 83 9.10 -13.52 10.84
C LEU A 83 9.99 -14.25 9.82
N GLN A 84 9.50 -15.31 9.22
CA GLN A 84 10.23 -16.03 8.16
C GLN A 84 9.83 -15.49 6.79
N LEU A 85 10.81 -15.43 5.86
CA LEU A 85 10.53 -15.28 4.44
C LEU A 85 9.79 -16.53 3.96
N MET A 86 8.64 -16.36 3.31
CA MET A 86 7.74 -17.47 3.01
C MET A 86 7.83 -17.94 1.57
N SER A 87 7.66 -19.25 1.38
CA SER A 87 7.09 -19.84 0.18
C SER A 87 5.55 -19.72 0.19
N GLN A 88 4.93 -19.87 -0.98
CA GLN A 88 3.49 -19.70 -1.17
C GLN A 88 2.61 -20.59 -0.25
N GLU A 89 3.13 -21.75 0.18
CA GLU A 89 2.43 -22.72 1.04
C GLU A 89 2.44 -22.36 2.54
N GLU A 90 3.35 -21.49 2.97
CA GLU A 90 3.52 -21.12 4.38
C GLU A 90 2.77 -19.84 4.79
N TYR A 91 2.11 -19.20 3.86
CA TYR A 91 1.34 -17.97 4.00
C TYR A 91 0.30 -18.01 5.15
N VAL A 92 -0.23 -19.19 5.46
CA VAL A 92 -1.29 -19.40 6.48
C VAL A 92 -0.80 -19.21 7.92
N LYS A 93 0.50 -19.09 8.17
CA LYS A 93 1.10 -19.07 9.53
C LYS A 93 1.58 -17.71 10.05
N GLY A 94 1.19 -16.59 9.42
CA GLY A 94 1.50 -15.24 9.93
C GLY A 94 2.98 -14.82 9.82
N ARG A 95 3.72 -15.37 8.87
CA ARG A 95 5.13 -15.09 8.60
C ARG A 95 5.27 -13.90 7.65
N LEU A 96 6.40 -13.20 7.65
CA LEU A 96 6.68 -12.10 6.74
C LEU A 96 7.18 -12.63 5.40
N LYS A 97 6.45 -12.38 4.31
CA LYS A 97 6.94 -12.50 2.94
C LYS A 97 7.24 -11.10 2.42
N LEU A 98 8.50 -10.83 2.04
CA LEU A 98 8.80 -9.63 1.27
C LEU A 98 8.32 -9.84 -0.17
N LEU A 99 7.55 -8.88 -0.70
CA LEU A 99 7.04 -8.93 -2.06
C LEU A 99 8.18 -8.95 -3.08
N SER A 100 8.04 -9.73 -4.14
CA SER A 100 8.87 -9.58 -5.33
C SER A 100 8.52 -8.28 -6.08
N GLN A 101 9.37 -7.86 -7.00
CA GLN A 101 9.08 -6.67 -7.81
C GLN A 101 7.83 -6.87 -8.66
N GLU A 102 7.66 -8.05 -9.26
CA GLU A 102 6.51 -8.38 -10.10
C GLU A 102 5.21 -8.41 -9.30
N GLU A 103 5.22 -9.00 -8.09
CA GLU A 103 4.07 -8.99 -7.19
C GLU A 103 3.69 -7.57 -6.82
N TYR A 104 4.68 -6.74 -6.45
CA TYR A 104 4.44 -5.34 -6.10
C TYR A 104 3.87 -4.54 -7.26
N VAL A 105 4.44 -4.68 -8.47
CA VAL A 105 3.95 -4.02 -9.69
C VAL A 105 2.49 -4.40 -9.95
N SER A 106 2.17 -5.70 -9.87
CA SER A 106 0.79 -6.16 -10.07
C SER A 106 -0.18 -5.55 -9.06
N ILE A 107 0.19 -5.54 -7.77
CA ILE A 107 -0.63 -4.94 -6.70
C ILE A 107 -0.84 -3.45 -6.94
N ILE A 108 0.23 -2.71 -7.27
CA ILE A 108 0.13 -1.26 -7.54
C ILE A 108 -0.79 -0.98 -8.73
N CYS A 109 -0.69 -1.75 -9.81
CA CYS A 109 -1.57 -1.58 -10.97
C CYS A 109 -3.05 -1.79 -10.58
N ASP A 110 -3.36 -2.88 -9.84
CA ASP A 110 -4.72 -3.12 -9.36
C ASP A 110 -5.23 -2.02 -8.43
N GLN A 111 -4.35 -1.46 -7.59
CA GLN A 111 -4.67 -0.31 -6.74
C GLN A 111 -4.92 0.96 -7.55
N LEU A 112 -4.07 1.26 -8.55
CA LEU A 112 -4.24 2.43 -9.42
C LEU A 112 -5.57 2.40 -10.18
N GLU A 113 -5.97 1.24 -10.69
CA GLU A 113 -7.20 1.05 -11.45
C GLU A 113 -8.47 1.39 -10.65
N ILE A 114 -8.41 1.31 -9.29
CA ILE A 114 -9.54 1.60 -8.40
C ILE A 114 -9.45 2.95 -7.66
N ILE A 115 -8.34 3.69 -7.79
CA ILE A 115 -8.21 5.03 -7.19
C ILE A 115 -8.87 6.05 -8.11
N PRO A 116 -9.89 6.82 -7.64
CA PRO A 116 -10.53 7.87 -8.43
C PRO A 116 -9.54 8.86 -9.04
N LYS A 117 -9.88 9.41 -10.21
CA LYS A 117 -8.99 10.30 -10.99
C LYS A 117 -8.68 11.62 -10.28
N ASP A 118 -9.55 12.07 -9.40
CA ASP A 118 -9.46 13.29 -8.60
C ASP A 118 -8.56 13.13 -7.36
N ILE A 119 -8.19 11.90 -6.99
CA ILE A 119 -7.24 11.64 -5.91
C ILE A 119 -5.81 11.68 -6.45
N VAL A 120 -5.00 12.59 -5.92
CA VAL A 120 -3.60 12.76 -6.35
C VAL A 120 -2.73 11.63 -5.80
N ILE A 121 -1.97 10.99 -6.68
CA ILE A 121 -0.99 9.97 -6.28
C ILE A 121 0.35 10.63 -6.02
N HIS A 122 0.68 10.84 -4.74
CA HIS A 122 1.91 11.50 -4.32
C HIS A 122 3.14 10.61 -4.43
N ARG A 123 2.94 9.29 -4.25
CA ARG A 123 4.04 8.31 -4.25
C ARG A 123 3.50 6.89 -4.47
N ILE A 124 4.27 6.09 -5.22
CA ILE A 124 4.01 4.66 -5.45
C ILE A 124 5.23 3.78 -5.17
N THR A 125 6.28 4.33 -4.58
CA THR A 125 7.48 3.59 -4.13
C THR A 125 7.97 4.16 -2.82
N GLY A 126 8.70 3.37 -2.02
CA GLY A 126 9.40 3.85 -0.84
C GLY A 126 10.85 4.25 -1.15
N ASP A 127 11.45 5.07 -0.28
CA ASP A 127 12.87 5.38 -0.29
C ASP A 127 13.46 4.89 1.05
N ALA A 128 14.24 3.80 1.02
CA ALA A 128 14.95 3.30 2.19
C ALA A 128 16.43 3.68 2.11
N PRO A 129 17.07 4.11 3.22
CA PRO A 129 18.52 4.25 3.27
C PRO A 129 19.19 2.92 2.92
N ARG A 130 20.11 2.94 1.94
CA ARG A 130 20.72 1.74 1.38
C ARG A 130 21.49 0.91 2.42
N ASP A 131 22.15 1.60 3.32
CA ASP A 131 22.97 1.02 4.41
C ASP A 131 22.12 0.39 5.53
N MET A 132 20.85 0.74 5.60
CA MET A 132 19.91 0.22 6.61
C MET A 132 18.92 -0.82 6.05
N LEU A 133 18.80 -0.95 4.75
CA LEU A 133 17.81 -1.84 4.12
C LEU A 133 18.31 -3.30 4.16
N ILE A 134 17.52 -4.18 4.77
CA ILE A 134 17.68 -5.63 4.71
C ILE A 134 16.93 -6.19 3.48
N GLY A 135 15.78 -5.62 3.14
CA GLY A 135 15.00 -6.02 1.96
C GLY A 135 13.63 -5.34 1.84
N PRO A 136 13.02 -5.46 0.68
CA PRO A 136 13.52 -6.10 -0.54
C PRO A 136 14.51 -5.20 -1.29
N MET A 137 15.62 -5.76 -1.76
CA MET A 137 16.72 -5.00 -2.36
C MET A 137 16.38 -4.36 -3.71
N TRP A 138 15.45 -4.93 -4.49
CA TRP A 138 14.98 -4.37 -5.75
C TRP A 138 14.36 -2.98 -5.61
N SER A 139 13.81 -2.65 -4.42
CA SER A 139 13.19 -1.35 -4.15
C SER A 139 14.17 -0.17 -4.19
N LEU A 140 15.48 -0.42 -4.11
CA LEU A 140 16.53 0.59 -4.28
C LEU A 140 16.62 1.11 -5.72
N ASN A 141 16.10 0.37 -6.70
CA ASN A 141 16.06 0.78 -8.10
C ASN A 141 14.71 1.39 -8.48
N LYS A 142 14.42 2.55 -7.91
CA LYS A 142 13.14 3.23 -8.03
C LYS A 142 12.67 3.42 -9.47
N TRP A 143 13.58 3.80 -10.38
CA TRP A 143 13.24 4.02 -11.79
C TRP A 143 12.81 2.75 -12.50
N GLU A 144 13.43 1.62 -12.18
CA GLU A 144 13.05 0.33 -12.73
C GLU A 144 11.63 -0.06 -12.30
N VAL A 145 11.31 0.15 -11.02
CA VAL A 145 9.97 -0.11 -10.47
C VAL A 145 8.92 0.78 -11.15
N LEU A 146 9.18 2.08 -11.28
CA LEU A 146 8.25 3.01 -11.93
C LEU A 146 8.02 2.62 -13.41
N ASN A 147 9.10 2.34 -14.14
CA ASN A 147 9.01 1.90 -15.54
C ASN A 147 8.27 0.55 -15.67
N ALA A 148 8.42 -0.36 -14.70
CA ALA A 148 7.71 -1.63 -14.71
C ALA A 148 6.20 -1.44 -14.47
N ILE A 149 5.81 -0.51 -13.59
CA ILE A 149 4.40 -0.14 -13.37
C ILE A 149 3.81 0.46 -14.64
N ASP A 150 4.49 1.42 -15.27
CA ASP A 150 4.01 2.07 -16.50
C ASP A 150 3.80 1.04 -17.62
N LYS A 151 4.78 0.15 -17.84
CA LYS A 151 4.68 -0.92 -18.84
C LYS A 151 3.55 -1.90 -18.55
N GLU A 152 3.33 -2.24 -17.30
CA GLU A 152 2.25 -3.14 -16.91
C GLU A 152 0.89 -2.49 -17.09
N MET A 153 0.73 -1.20 -16.76
CA MET A 153 -0.49 -0.44 -17.03
C MET A 153 -0.77 -0.34 -18.53
N GLU A 154 0.25 -0.08 -19.34
CA GLU A 154 0.14 -0.08 -20.81
C GLU A 154 -0.27 -1.47 -21.34
N ARG A 155 0.38 -2.56 -20.88
CA ARG A 155 0.04 -3.94 -21.25
C ARG A 155 -1.41 -4.31 -20.93
N ARG A 156 -1.94 -3.76 -19.82
CA ARG A 156 -3.34 -3.98 -19.39
C ARG A 156 -4.34 -3.08 -20.12
N ASP A 157 -3.87 -2.13 -20.92
CA ASP A 157 -4.69 -1.05 -21.50
C ASP A 157 -5.52 -0.35 -20.39
N SER A 158 -4.85 -0.01 -19.28
CA SER A 158 -5.48 0.51 -18.07
C SER A 158 -4.85 1.82 -17.60
N TRP A 159 -5.60 2.56 -16.77
CA TRP A 159 -5.21 3.84 -16.21
C TRP A 159 -5.83 4.05 -14.83
N GLN A 160 -5.38 5.08 -14.11
CA GLN A 160 -5.94 5.43 -12.81
C GLN A 160 -7.46 5.60 -12.89
N GLY A 161 -8.17 4.85 -12.07
CA GLY A 161 -9.63 4.94 -11.94
C GLY A 161 -10.42 4.28 -13.06
N CYS A 162 -9.79 3.47 -13.94
CA CYS A 162 -10.51 2.80 -15.02
C CYS A 162 -11.56 1.76 -14.52
N LYS A 163 -11.39 1.27 -13.28
CA LYS A 163 -12.33 0.33 -12.62
C LYS A 163 -13.19 1.00 -11.54
N VAL A 164 -13.19 2.32 -11.45
CA VAL A 164 -14.08 3.05 -10.55
C VAL A 164 -15.50 3.05 -11.14
N VAL A 165 -16.41 2.32 -10.50
CA VAL A 165 -17.83 2.35 -10.87
C VAL A 165 -18.40 3.72 -10.50
N SER A 166 -18.85 4.48 -11.47
CA SER A 166 -19.47 5.78 -11.21
C SER A 166 -20.79 5.57 -10.46
N LYS A 167 -20.99 6.26 -9.33
CA LYS A 167 -22.24 6.23 -8.55
C LYS A 167 -23.50 6.60 -9.35
N LYS A 168 -23.36 6.88 -10.65
CA LYS A 168 -24.48 7.16 -11.57
C LYS A 168 -25.14 5.91 -12.15
N GLU A 169 -24.45 4.75 -12.12
CA GLU A 169 -24.98 3.52 -12.72
C GLU A 169 -25.76 2.62 -11.75
N GLU A 170 -25.70 2.89 -10.44
CA GLU A 170 -26.49 2.15 -9.43
C GLU A 170 -27.94 2.66 -9.29
N LYS A 171 -28.37 3.66 -10.06
CA LYS A 171 -29.73 4.25 -10.01
C LYS A 171 -30.51 4.12 -11.32
N ALA A 172 -30.07 3.22 -12.22
CA ALA A 172 -30.79 2.94 -13.46
C ALA A 172 -31.49 1.58 -13.42
#